data_26bddb45e54966e3e78c844d2ca11b4b
#
_entry.id   26bddb45e54966e3e78c844d2ca11b4b
#
_cell.length_a   1.000
_cell.length_b   1.000
_cell.length_c   1.000
_cell.angle_alpha   90.00
_cell.angle_beta   90.00
_cell.angle_gamma   90.00
#
_symmetry.space_group_name_H-M   'P 1'
#
loop_
_entity.id
_entity.type
_entity.pdbx_description
1 polymer ?
#
loop_
_entity_poly.entity_id
_entity_poly.type
_entity_poly.pdbx_seq_one_letter_code
_entity_poly.pdbx_strand_id
1 'polypeptide(L)'
;KNQTGSGALRKNDVSFLGMRSDNEWLLYAMYSEDTKVRDKLSLDIWNESGALEIDGEGFYGYHMEYIEVFQNGEYWGIYGLMEPVDYKQLDLTGEGEAQPVEYLYKQKDAGVFELKGSWTEQTEEDFEILETYRAYLEGDDSDFKAEIGNLIDVDNALDVWLYLQAVIGMDNIERNIFYPTVWEDGQYRIRFMPWDMDYTW
;
A
#
# COMPACT_ATOMS: atom_id res chain seq x y z
N LYS A 1 17.41 -18.14 -0.57
CA LYS A 1 18.69 -17.43 -0.31
C LYS A 1 19.84 -18.33 -0.72
N ASN A 2 20.56 -18.00 -1.80
CA ASN A 2 21.73 -18.76 -2.22
C ASN A 2 22.92 -18.38 -1.32
N GLN A 3 23.43 -19.33 -0.55
CA GLN A 3 24.70 -19.16 0.16
C GLN A 3 25.84 -19.14 -0.86
N THR A 4 26.54 -18.03 -0.96
CA THR A 4 27.84 -17.99 -1.61
C THR A 4 28.90 -18.42 -0.60
N GLY A 5 30.04 -18.99 -1.06
CA GLY A 5 31.10 -19.52 -0.20
C GLY A 5 31.73 -18.53 0.81
N SER A 6 31.33 -17.27 0.81
CA SER A 6 31.66 -16.22 1.79
C SER A 6 30.66 -16.11 2.95
N GLY A 7 29.58 -16.90 2.95
CA GLY A 7 28.50 -16.79 3.95
C GLY A 7 27.55 -15.61 3.73
N ALA A 8 27.79 -14.74 2.75
CA ALA A 8 26.91 -13.64 2.43
C ALA A 8 25.64 -14.14 1.72
N LEU A 9 24.48 -13.75 2.22
CA LEU A 9 23.19 -13.98 1.58
C LEU A 9 23.05 -12.99 0.42
N ARG A 10 22.74 -13.50 -0.78
CA ARG A 10 22.35 -12.65 -1.91
C ARG A 10 20.83 -12.51 -1.97
N LYS A 11 20.36 -11.32 -2.26
CA LYS A 11 18.98 -11.12 -2.68
C LYS A 11 18.75 -11.90 -3.98
N ASN A 12 17.61 -12.53 -4.11
CA ASN A 12 17.25 -13.31 -5.29
C ASN A 12 15.78 -13.05 -5.58
N ASP A 13 15.51 -12.37 -6.67
CA ASP A 13 14.14 -12.06 -7.09
C ASP A 13 13.49 -13.33 -7.64
N VAL A 14 12.33 -13.65 -7.11
CA VAL A 14 11.54 -14.85 -7.47
C VAL A 14 10.09 -14.46 -7.61
N SER A 15 9.41 -14.96 -8.64
CA SER A 15 7.96 -14.89 -8.77
C SER A 15 7.35 -16.16 -8.17
N PHE A 16 6.35 -16.00 -7.32
CA PHE A 16 5.55 -17.09 -6.79
C PHE A 16 4.10 -16.96 -7.26
N LEU A 17 3.50 -18.07 -7.68
CA LEU A 17 2.07 -18.20 -7.98
C LEU A 17 1.53 -17.15 -8.97
N GLY A 18 2.37 -16.66 -9.88
CA GLY A 18 2.00 -15.65 -10.87
C GLY A 18 2.11 -14.19 -10.39
N MET A 19 2.44 -13.98 -9.12
CA MET A 19 2.70 -12.65 -8.56
C MET A 19 4.02 -12.07 -9.09
N ARG A 20 4.28 -10.79 -8.86
CA ARG A 20 5.49 -10.09 -9.34
C ARG A 20 6.78 -10.79 -8.89
N SER A 21 7.89 -10.49 -9.56
CA SER A 21 9.20 -10.99 -9.15
C SER A 21 9.81 -10.08 -8.10
N ASP A 22 10.05 -10.60 -6.89
CA ASP A 22 10.65 -9.86 -5.78
C ASP A 22 11.57 -10.72 -4.93
N ASN A 23 12.40 -10.08 -4.11
CA ASN A 23 13.25 -10.73 -3.11
C ASN A 23 12.68 -10.65 -1.68
N GLU A 24 11.55 -9.98 -1.50
CA GLU A 24 10.85 -9.80 -0.23
C GLU A 24 9.38 -10.25 -0.38
N TRP A 25 8.92 -11.04 0.60
CA TRP A 25 7.58 -11.60 0.61
C TRP A 25 7.02 -11.58 2.02
N LEU A 26 5.73 -11.31 2.16
CA LEU A 26 5.04 -11.38 3.44
C LEU A 26 4.40 -12.76 3.60
N LEU A 27 4.63 -13.37 4.75
CA LEU A 27 3.94 -14.59 5.17
C LEU A 27 2.90 -14.20 6.22
N TYR A 28 1.66 -14.06 5.78
CA TYR A 28 0.56 -13.55 6.60
C TYR A 28 -0.22 -14.71 7.24
N ALA A 29 -0.23 -14.76 8.56
CA ALA A 29 -0.85 -15.85 9.30
C ALA A 29 -2.38 -15.78 9.35
N MET A 30 -2.99 -14.65 8.96
CA MET A 30 -4.45 -14.40 9.02
C MET A 30 -5.04 -14.79 10.39
N TYR A 31 -4.34 -14.44 11.47
CA TYR A 31 -4.68 -14.91 12.81
C TYR A 31 -5.94 -14.27 13.37
N SER A 32 -6.15 -12.99 13.07
CA SER A 32 -7.25 -12.16 13.58
C SER A 32 -8.62 -12.53 13.01
N GLU A 33 -8.64 -13.21 11.86
CA GLU A 33 -9.86 -13.51 11.12
C GLU A 33 -10.05 -15.05 10.97
N ASP A 34 -11.06 -15.58 11.63
CA ASP A 34 -11.27 -17.03 11.73
C ASP A 34 -11.58 -17.72 10.39
N THR A 35 -12.26 -17.03 9.46
CA THR A 35 -12.63 -17.60 8.16
C THR A 35 -11.49 -17.66 7.17
N LYS A 36 -10.43 -16.83 7.37
CA LYS A 36 -9.27 -16.67 6.48
C LYS A 36 -9.62 -16.18 5.07
N VAL A 37 -10.80 -15.57 4.89
CA VAL A 37 -11.35 -15.21 3.59
C VAL A 37 -11.42 -13.70 3.37
N ARG A 38 -11.60 -12.92 4.44
CA ARG A 38 -11.95 -11.50 4.34
C ARG A 38 -10.89 -10.68 3.60
N ASP A 39 -9.63 -10.78 4.01
CA ASP A 39 -8.54 -10.09 3.33
C ASP A 39 -8.44 -10.48 1.84
N LYS A 40 -8.39 -11.78 1.56
CA LYS A 40 -8.25 -12.27 0.18
C LYS A 40 -9.41 -11.84 -0.69
N LEU A 41 -10.65 -12.01 -0.21
CA LEU A 41 -11.85 -11.65 -0.97
C LEU A 41 -11.93 -10.13 -1.20
N SER A 42 -11.71 -9.35 -0.15
CA SER A 42 -11.71 -7.89 -0.26
C SER A 42 -10.64 -7.40 -1.23
N LEU A 43 -9.43 -7.97 -1.12
CA LEU A 43 -8.32 -7.64 -2.01
C LEU A 43 -8.60 -8.00 -3.47
N ASP A 44 -9.17 -9.19 -3.73
CA ASP A 44 -9.53 -9.59 -5.09
C ASP A 44 -10.58 -8.64 -5.69
N ILE A 45 -11.60 -8.25 -4.90
CA ILE A 45 -12.60 -7.27 -5.34
C ILE A 45 -11.94 -5.92 -5.66
N TRP A 46 -11.04 -5.44 -4.80
CA TRP A 46 -10.30 -4.20 -5.05
C TRP A 46 -9.47 -4.28 -6.33
N ASN A 47 -8.70 -5.34 -6.49
CA ASN A 47 -7.83 -5.53 -7.65
C ASN A 47 -8.60 -5.62 -8.97
N GLU A 48 -9.82 -6.19 -8.95
CA GLU A 48 -10.65 -6.33 -10.15
C GLU A 48 -11.49 -5.08 -10.47
N SER A 49 -11.76 -4.21 -9.50
CA SER A 49 -12.74 -3.14 -9.66
C SER A 49 -12.26 -1.73 -9.31
N GLY A 50 -11.25 -1.60 -8.48
CA GLY A 50 -10.87 -0.29 -7.92
C GLY A 50 -9.38 0.04 -8.02
N ALA A 51 -8.51 -0.95 -8.20
CA ALA A 51 -7.09 -0.71 -8.36
C ALA A 51 -6.84 -0.09 -9.73
N LEU A 52 -6.54 1.21 -9.74
CA LEU A 52 -6.24 1.94 -10.96
C LEU A 52 -4.90 1.46 -11.55
N GLU A 53 -4.88 1.26 -12.86
CA GLU A 53 -3.62 1.21 -13.61
C GLU A 53 -3.06 2.64 -13.69
N ILE A 54 -1.82 2.81 -13.25
CA ILE A 54 -1.09 4.06 -13.42
C ILE A 54 -0.50 4.06 -14.82
N ASP A 55 -1.07 4.81 -15.76
CA ASP A 55 -0.57 5.01 -17.12
C ASP A 55 0.04 3.74 -17.78
N GLY A 56 -0.47 2.56 -17.41
CA GLY A 56 -0.09 1.26 -17.96
C GLY A 56 1.07 0.55 -17.26
N GLU A 57 1.65 1.06 -16.18
CA GLU A 57 2.77 0.42 -15.49
C GLU A 57 2.64 0.29 -13.98
N GLY A 58 1.76 1.04 -13.29
CA GLY A 58 1.56 0.97 -11.84
C GLY A 58 0.23 0.33 -11.45
N PHE A 59 0.20 -0.27 -10.26
CA PHE A 59 -0.96 -0.97 -9.74
C PHE A 59 -1.16 -0.66 -8.26
N TYR A 60 -2.24 0.06 -7.92
CA TYR A 60 -2.57 0.45 -6.54
C TYR A 60 -3.33 -0.65 -5.79
N GLY A 61 -2.79 -1.85 -5.86
CA GLY A 61 -3.23 -3.04 -5.17
C GLY A 61 -2.04 -3.91 -4.80
N TYR A 62 -2.29 -5.06 -4.23
CA TYR A 62 -1.29 -6.10 -3.96
C TYR A 62 -1.94 -7.46 -4.10
N HIS A 63 -1.15 -8.49 -4.34
CA HIS A 63 -1.69 -9.84 -4.48
C HIS A 63 -1.38 -10.68 -3.25
N MET A 64 -2.30 -11.57 -2.95
CA MET A 64 -2.15 -12.60 -1.93
C MET A 64 -2.63 -13.93 -2.47
N GLU A 65 -1.86 -14.99 -2.24
CA GLU A 65 -2.25 -16.35 -2.57
C GLU A 65 -2.17 -17.26 -1.35
N TYR A 66 -3.13 -18.17 -1.21
CA TYR A 66 -3.10 -19.14 -0.13
C TYR A 66 -2.00 -20.17 -0.33
N ILE A 67 -1.26 -20.45 0.74
CA ILE A 67 -0.26 -21.48 0.78
C ILE A 67 -0.38 -22.33 2.05
N GLU A 68 0.05 -23.57 1.98
CA GLU A 68 0.25 -24.42 3.15
C GLU A 68 1.69 -24.29 3.62
N VAL A 69 1.86 -24.05 4.91
CA VAL A 69 3.19 -23.90 5.52
C VAL A 69 3.57 -25.14 6.31
N PHE A 70 4.76 -25.67 6.00
CA PHE A 70 5.40 -26.75 6.75
C PHE A 70 6.74 -26.27 7.28
N GLN A 71 6.99 -26.50 8.56
CA GLN A 71 8.29 -26.24 9.17
C GLN A 71 8.88 -27.53 9.71
N ASN A 72 10.08 -27.89 9.26
CA ASN A 72 10.77 -29.15 9.64
C ASN A 72 9.93 -30.43 9.43
N GLY A 73 9.03 -30.40 8.44
CA GLY A 73 8.12 -31.51 8.13
C GLY A 73 6.82 -31.51 8.92
N GLU A 74 6.61 -30.58 9.83
CA GLU A 74 5.36 -30.40 10.56
C GLU A 74 4.47 -29.35 9.87
N TYR A 75 3.19 -29.67 9.76
CA TYR A 75 2.19 -28.77 9.18
C TYR A 75 1.86 -27.63 10.15
N TRP A 76 2.01 -26.40 9.69
CA TRP A 76 1.77 -25.17 10.47
C TRP A 76 0.45 -24.48 10.16
N GLY A 77 -0.17 -24.77 9.02
CA GLY A 77 -1.46 -24.21 8.65
C GLY A 77 -1.47 -23.54 7.29
N ILE A 78 -2.61 -22.88 7.01
CA ILE A 78 -2.81 -22.07 5.82
C ILE A 78 -2.38 -20.63 6.12
N TYR A 79 -1.61 -20.07 5.22
CA TYR A 79 -1.12 -18.69 5.27
C TYR A 79 -1.40 -17.98 3.95
N GLY A 80 -1.44 -16.65 3.98
CA GLY A 80 -1.37 -15.81 2.80
C GLY A 80 0.11 -15.55 2.45
N LEU A 81 0.53 -15.87 1.23
CA LEU A 81 1.75 -15.34 0.67
C LEU A 81 1.40 -14.06 -0.06
N MET A 82 1.97 -12.93 0.36
CA MET A 82 1.58 -11.60 -0.09
C MET A 82 2.76 -10.84 -0.67
N GLU A 83 2.46 -10.00 -1.66
CA GLU A 83 3.37 -8.95 -2.12
C GLU A 83 3.47 -7.85 -1.04
N PRO A 84 4.69 -7.37 -0.71
CA PRO A 84 4.81 -6.17 0.11
C PRO A 84 4.38 -4.94 -0.68
N VAL A 85 3.70 -3.99 -0.01
CA VAL A 85 3.45 -2.67 -0.57
C VAL A 85 4.71 -1.83 -0.39
N ASP A 86 5.37 -1.52 -1.48
CA ASP A 86 6.64 -0.81 -1.49
C ASP A 86 6.80 0.07 -2.75
N TYR A 87 7.92 0.79 -2.81
CA TYR A 87 8.26 1.70 -3.91
C TYR A 87 8.35 0.98 -5.26
N LYS A 88 8.85 -0.26 -5.30
CA LYS A 88 8.95 -1.05 -6.54
C LYS A 88 7.60 -1.39 -7.12
N GLN A 89 6.64 -1.75 -6.25
CA GLN A 89 5.29 -2.13 -6.68
C GLN A 89 4.54 -0.94 -7.25
N LEU A 90 4.74 0.23 -6.66
CA LEU A 90 4.02 1.46 -7.00
C LEU A 90 4.78 2.33 -8.01
N ASP A 91 5.94 1.86 -8.48
CA ASP A 91 6.85 2.59 -9.38
C ASP A 91 7.20 4.00 -8.89
N LEU A 92 7.43 4.13 -7.58
CA LEU A 92 7.75 5.40 -6.94
C LEU A 92 9.26 5.68 -6.95
N THR A 93 9.61 6.92 -7.22
CA THR A 93 10.98 7.44 -7.16
C THR A 93 11.39 7.69 -5.70
N GLY A 94 12.30 6.86 -5.17
CA GLY A 94 12.76 6.94 -3.78
C GLY A 94 13.88 7.95 -3.53
N GLU A 95 14.28 8.09 -2.24
CA GLU A 95 15.43 8.90 -1.84
C GLU A 95 16.72 8.43 -2.54
N GLY A 96 17.49 9.37 -3.06
CA GLY A 96 18.76 9.11 -3.74
C GLY A 96 18.63 8.70 -5.22
N GLU A 97 17.43 8.64 -5.75
CA GLU A 97 17.14 8.40 -7.16
C GLU A 97 16.94 9.73 -7.92
N ALA A 98 16.19 9.70 -9.01
CA ALA A 98 15.88 10.94 -9.74
C ALA A 98 14.99 11.87 -8.91
N GLN A 99 14.94 13.15 -9.28
CA GLN A 99 14.08 14.13 -8.63
C GLN A 99 12.89 14.47 -9.55
N PRO A 100 11.73 14.79 -9.01
CA PRO A 100 11.39 14.86 -7.57
C PRO A 100 11.26 13.47 -6.91
N VAL A 101 11.55 13.42 -5.61
CA VAL A 101 11.31 12.23 -4.78
C VAL A 101 9.82 12.09 -4.54
N GLU A 102 9.31 10.87 -4.63
CA GLU A 102 7.93 10.53 -4.35
C GLU A 102 7.80 9.82 -2.99
N TYR A 103 6.62 9.83 -2.41
CA TYR A 103 6.43 9.39 -1.05
C TYR A 103 5.42 8.25 -0.95
N LEU A 104 5.66 7.33 -0.02
CA LEU A 104 4.72 6.30 0.37
C LEU A 104 4.43 6.41 1.86
N TYR A 105 3.29 6.97 2.22
CA TYR A 105 2.87 7.01 3.61
C TYR A 105 1.92 5.86 3.91
N LYS A 106 1.95 5.40 5.16
CA LYS A 106 0.95 4.47 5.71
C LYS A 106 0.25 5.13 6.88
N GLN A 107 -1.06 5.22 6.82
CA GLN A 107 -1.88 5.64 7.95
C GLN A 107 -1.94 4.51 8.99
N LYS A 108 -1.46 4.77 10.20
CA LYS A 108 -1.42 3.82 11.31
C LYS A 108 -2.55 4.02 12.31
N ASP A 109 -3.05 5.23 12.39
CA ASP A 109 -4.19 5.66 13.22
C ASP A 109 -4.70 6.99 12.68
N ALA A 110 -5.84 7.48 13.19
CA ALA A 110 -6.40 8.78 12.80
C ALA A 110 -5.35 9.89 12.87
N GLY A 111 -4.99 10.45 11.71
CA GLY A 111 -3.99 11.51 11.59
C GLY A 111 -2.54 11.11 11.91
N VAL A 112 -2.24 9.82 12.10
CA VAL A 112 -0.88 9.31 12.38
C VAL A 112 -0.35 8.57 11.17
N PHE A 113 0.73 9.09 10.58
CA PHE A 113 1.35 8.54 9.37
C PHE A 113 2.77 8.06 9.64
N GLU A 114 3.16 7.03 8.91
CA GLU A 114 4.53 6.51 8.83
C GLU A 114 4.99 6.62 7.37
N LEU A 115 6.14 7.25 7.16
CA LEU A 115 6.79 7.25 5.85
C LEU A 115 7.50 5.90 5.63
N LYS A 116 7.15 5.22 4.54
CA LYS A 116 7.72 3.92 4.17
C LYS A 116 8.92 4.11 3.25
N GLY A 117 9.74 3.07 3.14
CA GLY A 117 10.94 3.07 2.30
C GLY A 117 12.24 3.16 3.09
N SER A 118 13.36 3.24 2.36
CA SER A 118 14.72 3.26 2.93
C SER A 118 15.24 4.70 2.98
N TRP A 119 14.75 5.48 3.94
CA TRP A 119 15.16 6.86 4.14
C TRP A 119 16.40 6.93 5.03
N THR A 120 17.37 7.74 4.65
CA THR A 120 18.58 8.00 5.45
C THR A 120 18.22 8.81 6.69
N GLU A 121 17.38 9.81 6.53
CA GLU A 121 16.86 10.68 7.59
C GLU A 121 15.47 11.18 7.14
N GLN A 122 14.49 11.16 8.04
CA GLN A 122 13.17 11.73 7.78
C GLN A 122 13.10 13.11 8.41
N THR A 123 12.63 14.09 7.66
CA THR A 123 12.50 15.49 8.07
C THR A 123 11.05 15.94 8.09
N GLU A 124 10.76 17.11 8.63
CA GLU A 124 9.41 17.69 8.59
C GLU A 124 8.97 17.98 7.13
N GLU A 125 9.92 18.32 6.25
CA GLU A 125 9.65 18.58 4.83
C GLU A 125 9.06 17.36 4.11
N ASP A 126 9.42 16.14 4.52
CA ASP A 126 8.90 14.91 3.96
C ASP A 126 7.41 14.68 4.28
N PHE A 127 6.82 15.47 5.15
CA PHE A 127 5.42 15.41 5.54
C PHE A 127 4.60 16.65 5.15
N GLU A 128 5.20 17.67 4.55
CA GLU A 128 4.52 18.93 4.18
C GLU A 128 3.26 18.71 3.32
N ILE A 129 3.32 17.73 2.42
CA ILE A 129 2.17 17.41 1.55
C ILE A 129 0.97 16.86 2.37
N LEU A 130 1.22 16.06 3.39
CA LEU A 130 0.18 15.57 4.30
C LEU A 130 -0.36 16.67 5.22
N GLU A 131 0.49 17.59 5.65
CA GLU A 131 0.06 18.76 6.43
C GLU A 131 -0.81 19.69 5.57
N THR A 132 -0.48 19.86 4.29
CA THR A 132 -1.33 20.59 3.34
C THR A 132 -2.68 19.91 3.16
N TYR A 133 -2.69 18.59 3.00
CA TYR A 133 -3.92 17.80 2.91
C TYR A 133 -4.79 17.97 4.17
N ARG A 134 -4.19 17.87 5.35
CA ARG A 134 -4.87 18.11 6.62
C ARG A 134 -5.45 19.51 6.70
N ALA A 135 -4.68 20.53 6.32
CA ALA A 135 -5.14 21.92 6.35
C ALA A 135 -6.39 22.15 5.48
N TYR A 136 -6.49 21.49 4.32
CA TYR A 136 -7.71 21.56 3.50
C TYR A 136 -8.90 20.83 4.17
N LEU A 137 -8.68 19.69 4.81
CA LEU A 137 -9.74 18.94 5.51
C LEU A 137 -10.29 19.72 6.73
N GLU A 138 -9.45 20.49 7.40
CA GLU A 138 -9.80 21.27 8.60
C GLU A 138 -10.23 22.72 8.27
N GLY A 139 -10.05 23.15 7.02
CA GLY A 139 -10.33 24.49 6.52
C GLY A 139 -11.78 24.73 6.11
N ASP A 140 -11.99 25.80 5.37
CA ASP A 140 -13.32 26.16 4.84
C ASP A 140 -13.72 25.30 3.64
N ASP A 141 -14.99 24.91 3.57
CA ASP A 141 -15.57 24.13 2.46
C ASP A 141 -15.30 24.73 1.07
N SER A 142 -15.20 26.08 0.97
CA SER A 142 -14.93 26.76 -0.29
C SER A 142 -13.51 26.50 -0.79
N ASP A 143 -12.53 26.55 0.12
CA ASP A 143 -11.12 26.33 -0.19
C ASP A 143 -10.87 24.85 -0.49
N PHE A 144 -11.47 23.96 0.31
CA PHE A 144 -11.45 22.54 0.04
C PHE A 144 -11.95 22.22 -1.37
N LYS A 145 -13.12 22.70 -1.76
CA LYS A 145 -13.71 22.43 -3.09
C LYS A 145 -12.91 23.03 -4.25
N ALA A 146 -12.21 24.12 -4.01
CA ALA A 146 -11.41 24.78 -5.04
C ALA A 146 -10.09 24.09 -5.29
N GLU A 147 -9.45 23.55 -4.25
CA GLU A 147 -8.04 23.15 -4.27
C GLU A 147 -7.82 21.65 -4.14
N ILE A 148 -8.74 20.90 -3.53
CA ILE A 148 -8.49 19.49 -3.19
C ILE A 148 -8.17 18.64 -4.42
N GLY A 149 -8.78 18.89 -5.56
CA GLY A 149 -8.51 18.18 -6.81
C GLY A 149 -7.11 18.44 -7.40
N ASN A 150 -6.39 19.47 -6.90
CA ASN A 150 -4.99 19.70 -7.26
C ASN A 150 -4.05 18.86 -6.38
N LEU A 151 -4.51 18.42 -5.21
CA LEU A 151 -3.70 17.73 -4.21
C LEU A 151 -3.93 16.22 -4.17
N ILE A 152 -5.14 15.77 -4.44
CA ILE A 152 -5.49 14.35 -4.44
C ILE A 152 -6.01 13.90 -5.81
N ASP A 153 -5.91 12.62 -6.08
CA ASP A 153 -6.64 11.95 -7.14
C ASP A 153 -8.09 11.71 -6.66
N VAL A 154 -9.02 12.56 -7.11
CA VAL A 154 -10.42 12.54 -6.64
C VAL A 154 -11.13 11.26 -7.10
N ASP A 155 -10.86 10.78 -8.30
CA ASP A 155 -11.49 9.57 -8.82
C ASP A 155 -11.05 8.35 -8.02
N ASN A 156 -9.75 8.23 -7.76
CA ASN A 156 -9.22 7.19 -6.87
C ASN A 156 -9.77 7.30 -5.43
N ALA A 157 -9.86 8.50 -4.88
CA ALA A 157 -10.45 8.71 -3.55
C ALA A 157 -11.92 8.25 -3.48
N LEU A 158 -12.70 8.50 -4.52
CA LEU A 158 -14.09 8.04 -4.65
C LEU A 158 -14.18 6.52 -4.79
N ASP A 159 -13.29 5.91 -5.58
CA ASP A 159 -13.24 4.45 -5.74
C ASP A 159 -12.92 3.77 -4.41
N VAL A 160 -11.92 4.26 -3.67
CA VAL A 160 -11.59 3.75 -2.34
C VAL A 160 -12.76 3.93 -1.38
N TRP A 161 -13.40 5.09 -1.38
CA TRP A 161 -14.56 5.34 -0.51
C TRP A 161 -15.73 4.39 -0.83
N LEU A 162 -16.08 4.21 -2.10
CA LEU A 162 -17.14 3.30 -2.55
C LEU A 162 -16.80 1.85 -2.20
N TYR A 163 -15.56 1.46 -2.43
CA TYR A 163 -15.06 0.13 -2.09
C TYR A 163 -15.19 -0.15 -0.59
N LEU A 164 -14.69 0.75 0.28
CA LEU A 164 -14.79 0.58 1.73
C LEU A 164 -16.25 0.49 2.21
N GLN A 165 -17.17 1.24 1.60
CA GLN A 165 -18.61 1.09 1.89
C GLN A 165 -19.13 -0.29 1.47
N ALA A 166 -18.74 -0.78 0.30
CA ALA A 166 -19.21 -2.05 -0.24
C ALA A 166 -18.73 -3.24 0.59
N VAL A 167 -17.48 -3.22 1.08
CA VAL A 167 -16.90 -4.32 1.88
C VAL A 167 -17.05 -4.10 3.40
N ILE A 168 -17.69 -3.01 3.83
CA ILE A 168 -17.84 -2.61 5.24
C ILE A 168 -16.48 -2.51 5.95
N GLY A 169 -15.51 -1.86 5.29
CA GLY A 169 -14.15 -1.68 5.78
C GLY A 169 -14.05 -0.66 6.90
N MET A 170 -14.58 -0.97 8.07
CA MET A 170 -14.71 -0.02 9.20
C MET A 170 -13.37 0.41 9.77
N ASP A 171 -12.41 -0.49 9.84
CA ASP A 171 -11.06 -0.21 10.37
C ASP A 171 -10.26 0.70 9.41
N ASN A 172 -10.56 0.63 8.12
CA ASN A 172 -9.88 1.40 7.08
C ASN A 172 -10.33 2.87 6.98
N ILE A 173 -11.26 3.31 7.81
CA ILE A 173 -11.65 4.74 7.88
C ILE A 173 -10.56 5.56 8.57
N GLU A 174 -9.91 5.01 9.60
CA GLU A 174 -8.96 5.73 10.44
C GLU A 174 -7.52 5.18 10.36
N ARG A 175 -7.33 4.03 9.73
CA ARG A 175 -6.03 3.34 9.61
C ARG A 175 -6.01 2.44 8.37
N ASN A 176 -4.90 1.72 8.18
CA ASN A 176 -4.81 0.68 7.16
C ASN A 176 -5.07 1.19 5.73
N ILE A 177 -4.66 2.41 5.45
CA ILE A 177 -4.58 2.99 4.10
C ILE A 177 -3.14 3.39 3.82
N PHE A 178 -2.64 3.07 2.65
CA PHE A 178 -1.44 3.67 2.09
C PHE A 178 -1.81 4.91 1.28
N TYR A 179 -0.90 5.87 1.30
CA TYR A 179 -1.00 7.14 0.58
C TYR A 179 0.21 7.28 -0.35
N PRO A 180 0.22 6.60 -1.51
CA PRO A 180 1.18 6.88 -2.55
C PRO A 180 1.05 8.33 -2.98
N THR A 181 2.15 9.07 -2.97
CA THR A 181 2.18 10.49 -3.32
C THR A 181 3.15 10.64 -4.47
N VAL A 182 2.61 10.80 -5.66
CA VAL A 182 3.34 10.82 -6.93
C VAL A 182 3.54 12.24 -7.42
N TRP A 183 4.60 12.44 -8.21
CA TRP A 183 4.85 13.72 -8.89
C TRP A 183 4.35 13.64 -10.33
N GLU A 184 3.30 14.38 -10.62
CA GLU A 184 2.71 14.45 -11.95
C GLU A 184 2.29 15.88 -12.29
N ASP A 185 2.39 16.28 -13.55
CA ASP A 185 2.02 17.61 -14.05
C ASP A 185 2.64 18.79 -13.28
N GLY A 186 3.83 18.59 -12.68
CA GLY A 186 4.55 19.64 -11.96
C GLY A 186 4.12 19.84 -10.51
N GLN A 187 3.37 18.91 -9.94
CA GLN A 187 2.91 18.94 -8.54
C GLN A 187 2.79 17.54 -7.94
N TYR A 188 2.75 17.46 -6.61
CA TYR A 188 2.44 16.19 -5.94
C TYR A 188 0.94 15.92 -5.96
N ARG A 189 0.60 14.63 -6.13
CA ARG A 189 -0.77 14.14 -6.03
C ARG A 189 -0.84 12.92 -5.13
N ILE A 190 -1.69 12.98 -4.12
CA ILE A 190 -1.92 11.88 -3.18
C ILE A 190 -2.96 10.92 -3.78
N ARG A 191 -2.66 9.64 -3.72
CA ARG A 191 -3.58 8.54 -4.01
C ARG A 191 -3.81 7.69 -2.76
N PHE A 192 -4.79 6.82 -2.81
CA PHE A 192 -5.22 6.02 -1.68
C PHE A 192 -5.23 4.55 -2.09
N MET A 193 -4.73 3.68 -1.22
CA MET A 193 -4.69 2.25 -1.45
C MET A 193 -5.07 1.51 -0.16
N PRO A 194 -6.17 0.72 -0.16
CA PRO A 194 -6.57 -0.07 1.00
C PRO A 194 -5.54 -1.14 1.35
N TRP A 195 -5.43 -1.41 2.66
CA TRP A 195 -4.54 -2.42 3.22
C TRP A 195 -5.18 -3.06 4.44
N ASP A 196 -4.88 -4.35 4.73
CA ASP A 196 -5.28 -5.03 5.96
C ASP A 196 -6.81 -5.07 6.13
N MET A 197 -7.46 -5.85 5.26
CA MET A 197 -8.92 -5.89 5.13
C MET A 197 -9.58 -6.97 6.00
N ASP A 198 -8.94 -7.38 7.10
CA ASP A 198 -9.42 -8.43 7.98
C ASP A 198 -10.69 -8.05 8.78
N TYR A 199 -10.97 -6.76 8.91
CA TYR A 199 -12.17 -6.19 9.54
C TYR A 199 -13.23 -5.75 8.50
N THR A 200 -13.55 -6.60 7.54
CA THR A 200 -14.58 -6.40 6.50
C THR A 200 -15.73 -7.38 6.64
N TRP A 201 -16.83 -7.18 5.94
CA TRP A 201 -18.05 -8.04 5.88
C TRP A 201 -18.85 -8.17 7.16
#